data_df7104e271ad3be481ee22f21ae30991
#
_entry.id   df7104e271ad3be481ee22f21ae30991
#
_cell.length_a   1.000
_cell.length_b   1.000
_cell.length_c   1.000
_cell.angle_alpha   90.00
_cell.angle_beta   90.00
_cell.angle_gamma   90.00
#
_symmetry.space_group_name_H-M   'P 1'
#
loop_
_entity.id
_entity.type
_entity.pdbx_description
1 polymer ?
#
loop_
_entity_poly.entity_id
_entity_poly.type
_entity_poly.pdbx_seq_one_letter_code
_entity_poly.pdbx_strand_id
1 'polypeptide(L)'
;MMDDSVSFAKSHKKEFIAKVVDGQVPAAKKTAIFMDGSPGAGKTEVATALEEMLSNICMIDADVFRSQFPEYNGSNSSEFQAGASLLVEYSLDYVLKKGYSFILDVTFAIGKSIENIERALKRDYLTTIYYVFQDPVIAWNFTKQREISEGRHVPKERFISAFINSRENI
;
A
#
# COMPACT_ATOMS: atom_id res chain seq x y z
N MET A 1 7.73 4.84 25.29
CA MET A 1 7.99 3.49 24.76
C MET A 1 8.13 3.62 23.25
N MET A 2 9.16 3.06 22.67
CA MET A 2 9.24 2.93 21.20
C MET A 2 8.12 1.98 20.81
N ASP A 3 7.33 2.35 19.80
CA ASP A 3 6.25 1.52 19.29
C ASP A 3 6.83 0.14 18.92
N ASP A 4 6.33 -0.93 19.53
CA ASP A 4 6.84 -2.30 19.32
C ASP A 4 6.77 -2.70 17.84
N SER A 5 5.78 -2.17 17.10
CA SER A 5 5.66 -2.40 15.67
C SER A 5 6.81 -1.78 14.86
N VAL A 6 7.31 -0.61 15.26
CA VAL A 6 8.47 0.04 14.63
C VAL A 6 9.75 -0.75 14.88
N SER A 7 9.92 -1.27 16.10
CA SER A 7 11.07 -2.11 16.47
C SER A 7 11.08 -3.42 15.68
N PHE A 8 9.92 -4.07 15.56
CA PHE A 8 9.73 -5.25 14.73
C PHE A 8 10.06 -4.96 13.25
N ALA A 9 9.51 -3.89 12.68
CA ALA A 9 9.76 -3.51 11.29
C ALA A 9 11.27 -3.30 11.01
N LYS A 10 11.98 -2.62 11.92
CA LYS A 10 13.43 -2.41 11.79
C LYS A 10 14.23 -3.70 11.80
N SER A 11 13.88 -4.65 12.68
CA SER A 11 14.60 -5.93 12.81
C SER A 11 14.31 -6.89 11.66
N HIS A 12 13.11 -6.87 11.08
CA HIS A 12 12.67 -7.79 10.03
C HIS A 12 12.68 -7.19 8.60
N LYS A 13 13.13 -5.95 8.42
CA LYS A 13 13.10 -5.26 7.11
C LYS A 13 13.69 -6.06 5.95
N LYS A 14 14.75 -6.84 6.19
CA LYS A 14 15.38 -7.64 5.13
C LYS A 14 14.49 -8.79 4.67
N GLU A 15 13.77 -9.41 5.60
CA GLU A 15 12.82 -10.49 5.31
C GLU A 15 11.64 -9.97 4.48
N PHE A 16 11.05 -8.83 4.87
CA PHE A 16 9.95 -8.22 4.13
C PHE A 16 10.36 -7.77 2.73
N ILE A 17 11.53 -7.14 2.60
CA ILE A 17 12.07 -6.76 1.28
C ILE A 17 12.30 -8.02 0.41
N ALA A 18 12.84 -9.10 0.98
CA ALA A 18 13.05 -10.34 0.23
C ALA A 18 11.74 -10.92 -0.31
N LYS A 19 10.66 -10.90 0.49
CA LYS A 19 9.33 -11.33 0.06
C LYS A 19 8.78 -10.46 -1.09
N VAL A 20 8.96 -9.14 -1.02
CA VAL A 20 8.49 -8.21 -2.07
C VAL A 20 9.16 -8.45 -3.42
N VAL A 21 10.44 -8.82 -3.42
CA VAL A 21 11.21 -9.03 -4.66
C VAL A 21 11.36 -10.51 -5.04
N ASP A 22 10.71 -11.40 -4.32
CA ASP A 22 10.79 -12.84 -4.58
C ASP A 22 10.31 -13.17 -6.01
N GLY A 23 11.10 -13.90 -6.75
CA GLY A 23 10.83 -14.24 -8.15
C GLY A 23 10.90 -13.07 -9.15
N GLN A 24 11.20 -11.84 -8.69
CA GLN A 24 11.28 -10.66 -9.55
C GLN A 24 12.73 -10.30 -9.90
N VAL A 25 12.91 -9.59 -11.00
CA VAL A 25 14.23 -9.08 -11.43
C VAL A 25 14.15 -7.59 -11.79
N PRO A 26 15.26 -6.84 -11.63
CA PRO A 26 15.32 -5.45 -12.08
C PRO A 26 14.94 -5.30 -13.55
N ALA A 27 14.11 -4.30 -13.87
CA ALA A 27 13.54 -4.12 -15.19
C ALA A 27 14.34 -3.10 -16.02
N ALA A 28 14.57 -3.40 -17.30
CA ALA A 28 15.16 -2.44 -18.23
C ALA A 28 14.23 -1.25 -18.51
N LYS A 29 12.92 -1.52 -18.60
CA LYS A 29 11.86 -0.50 -18.64
C LYS A 29 11.09 -0.57 -17.33
N LYS A 30 11.38 0.34 -16.43
CA LYS A 30 10.84 0.37 -15.07
C LYS A 30 9.45 0.99 -15.06
N THR A 31 8.50 0.31 -14.44
CA THR A 31 7.13 0.79 -14.26
C THR A 31 6.83 0.99 -12.77
N ALA A 32 6.24 2.11 -12.43
CA ALA A 32 5.74 2.43 -11.10
C ALA A 32 4.23 2.67 -11.16
N ILE A 33 3.46 1.83 -10.52
CA ILE A 33 2.01 1.94 -10.43
C ILE A 33 1.64 2.36 -9.01
N PHE A 34 0.91 3.44 -8.89
CA PHE A 34 0.39 3.94 -7.63
C PHE A 34 -1.12 3.75 -7.60
N MET A 35 -1.62 3.07 -6.57
CA MET A 35 -3.06 2.88 -6.37
C MET A 35 -3.62 4.03 -5.54
N ASP A 36 -4.74 4.59 -5.96
CA ASP A 36 -5.48 5.59 -5.21
C ASP A 36 -6.98 5.28 -5.21
N GLY A 37 -7.69 5.79 -4.22
CA GLY A 37 -9.14 5.62 -4.03
C GLY A 37 -9.49 5.43 -2.55
N SER A 38 -10.77 5.61 -2.24
CA SER A 38 -11.28 5.50 -0.87
C SER A 38 -11.14 4.07 -0.30
N PRO A 39 -11.18 3.90 1.02
CA PRO A 39 -11.38 2.58 1.62
C PRO A 39 -12.63 1.90 1.03
N GLY A 40 -12.55 0.60 0.73
CA GLY A 40 -13.65 -0.15 0.13
C GLY A 40 -13.93 0.12 -1.35
N ALA A 41 -13.08 0.90 -2.04
CA ALA A 41 -13.25 1.17 -3.47
C ALA A 41 -12.85 0.00 -4.39
N GLY A 42 -12.16 -1.01 -3.88
CA GLY A 42 -11.70 -2.15 -4.69
C GLY A 42 -10.25 -2.01 -5.19
N LYS A 43 -9.42 -1.19 -4.54
CA LYS A 43 -8.01 -0.98 -4.92
C LYS A 43 -7.21 -2.28 -4.95
N THR A 44 -7.33 -3.08 -3.90
CA THR A 44 -6.58 -4.33 -3.78
C THR A 44 -6.95 -5.33 -4.86
N GLU A 45 -8.23 -5.41 -5.22
CA GLU A 45 -8.72 -6.27 -6.31
C GLU A 45 -8.13 -5.83 -7.66
N VAL A 46 -8.09 -4.52 -7.92
CA VAL A 46 -7.46 -3.97 -9.14
C VAL A 46 -5.95 -4.19 -9.12
N ALA A 47 -5.29 -3.95 -7.99
CA ALA A 47 -3.85 -4.15 -7.85
C ALA A 47 -3.46 -5.62 -8.08
N THR A 48 -4.22 -6.57 -7.51
CA THR A 48 -4.00 -8.01 -7.72
C THR A 48 -4.20 -8.40 -9.18
N ALA A 49 -5.25 -7.90 -9.83
CA ALA A 49 -5.47 -8.16 -11.26
C ALA A 49 -4.33 -7.59 -12.13
N LEU A 50 -3.80 -6.42 -11.80
CA LEU A 50 -2.64 -5.84 -12.48
C LEU A 50 -1.37 -6.68 -12.25
N GLU A 51 -1.14 -7.17 -11.03
CA GLU A 51 -0.03 -8.05 -10.70
C GLU A 51 -0.08 -9.37 -11.51
N GLU A 52 -1.26 -9.98 -11.63
CA GLU A 52 -1.47 -11.18 -12.43
C GLU A 52 -1.24 -10.95 -13.94
N MET A 53 -1.59 -9.76 -14.44
CA MET A 53 -1.43 -9.40 -15.86
C MET A 53 0.01 -8.99 -16.22
N LEU A 54 0.74 -8.44 -15.27
CA LEU A 54 2.08 -7.89 -15.46
C LEU A 54 3.11 -8.88 -14.92
N SER A 55 3.88 -9.50 -15.80
CA SER A 55 5.04 -10.28 -15.39
C SER A 55 6.13 -9.37 -14.81
N ASN A 56 6.85 -9.81 -13.79
CA ASN A 56 8.00 -9.11 -13.22
C ASN A 56 7.64 -7.74 -12.62
N ILE A 57 6.70 -7.74 -11.67
CA ILE A 57 6.30 -6.57 -10.91
C ILE A 57 6.21 -6.90 -9.41
N CYS A 58 6.75 -6.03 -8.57
CA CYS A 58 6.72 -6.18 -7.11
C CYS A 58 5.44 -5.58 -6.55
N MET A 59 4.72 -6.29 -5.68
CA MET A 59 3.60 -5.74 -4.92
C MET A 59 4.09 -5.20 -3.57
N ILE A 60 3.78 -3.93 -3.29
CA ILE A 60 4.03 -3.29 -1.99
C ILE A 60 2.68 -2.89 -1.41
N ASP A 61 2.19 -3.66 -0.44
CA ASP A 61 0.89 -3.48 0.20
C ASP A 61 1.05 -3.36 1.71
N ALA A 62 0.62 -2.22 2.26
CA ALA A 62 0.68 -1.94 3.70
C ALA A 62 -0.20 -2.88 4.53
N ASP A 63 -1.32 -3.36 3.99
CA ASP A 63 -2.24 -4.26 4.68
C ASP A 63 -1.64 -5.67 4.75
N VAL A 64 -1.00 -6.13 3.68
CA VAL A 64 -0.25 -7.40 3.67
C VAL A 64 0.89 -7.36 4.68
N PHE A 65 1.63 -6.25 4.76
CA PHE A 65 2.68 -6.12 5.78
C PHE A 65 2.11 -6.14 7.19
N ARG A 66 1.01 -5.43 7.43
CA ARG A 66 0.36 -5.36 8.73
C ARG A 66 -0.10 -6.73 9.22
N SER A 67 -0.65 -7.55 8.35
CA SER A 67 -1.11 -8.90 8.70
C SER A 67 -0.01 -9.86 9.14
N GLN A 68 1.25 -9.54 8.89
CA GLN A 68 2.41 -10.36 9.25
C GLN A 68 3.01 -10.01 10.63
N PHE A 69 2.50 -9.00 11.33
CA PHE A 69 2.91 -8.73 12.71
C PHE A 69 2.35 -9.81 13.65
N PRO A 70 3.16 -10.35 14.57
CA PRO A 70 2.77 -11.52 15.38
C PRO A 70 1.49 -11.32 16.20
N GLU A 71 1.22 -10.10 16.68
CA GLU A 71 0.08 -9.79 17.55
C GLU A 71 -1.10 -9.18 16.77
N TYR A 72 -1.01 -9.11 15.44
CA TYR A 72 -2.07 -8.57 14.62
C TYR A 72 -3.29 -9.48 14.62
N ASN A 73 -4.47 -8.89 14.88
CA ASN A 73 -5.75 -9.61 14.89
C ASN A 73 -6.89 -8.89 14.14
N GLY A 74 -6.55 -7.87 13.34
CA GLY A 74 -7.51 -7.05 12.60
C GLY A 74 -8.04 -5.87 13.41
N SER A 75 -8.61 -6.11 14.59
CA SER A 75 -9.22 -5.06 15.43
C SER A 75 -8.17 -4.05 15.98
N ASN A 76 -6.94 -4.49 16.16
CA ASN A 76 -5.80 -3.69 16.61
C ASN A 76 -4.95 -3.11 15.48
N SER A 77 -5.49 -2.99 14.26
CA SER A 77 -4.74 -2.57 13.06
C SER A 77 -4.06 -1.20 13.19
N SER A 78 -4.61 -0.30 14.00
CA SER A 78 -4.02 1.02 14.26
C SER A 78 -2.69 0.97 15.01
N GLU A 79 -2.47 -0.06 15.84
CA GLU A 79 -1.24 -0.24 16.63
C GLU A 79 -0.03 -0.61 15.74
N PHE A 80 -0.29 -1.21 14.58
CA PHE A 80 0.74 -1.63 13.63
C PHE A 80 0.93 -0.66 12.45
N GLN A 81 0.19 0.46 12.43
CA GLN A 81 0.25 1.41 11.31
C GLN A 81 1.66 1.99 11.10
N ALA A 82 2.36 2.36 12.18
CA ALA A 82 3.69 2.94 12.10
C ALA A 82 4.72 1.93 11.57
N GLY A 83 4.69 0.70 12.08
CA GLY A 83 5.55 -0.38 11.63
C GLY A 83 5.30 -0.77 10.17
N ALA A 84 4.04 -0.94 9.76
CA ALA A 84 3.68 -1.25 8.38
C ALA A 84 4.12 -0.13 7.42
N SER A 85 3.89 1.13 7.76
CA SER A 85 4.35 2.27 6.96
C SER A 85 5.87 2.29 6.79
N LEU A 86 6.62 1.94 7.84
CA LEU A 86 8.07 1.86 7.78
C LEU A 86 8.55 0.71 6.86
N LEU A 87 7.86 -0.43 6.87
CA LEU A 87 8.15 -1.54 5.96
C LEU A 87 7.85 -1.17 4.50
N VAL A 88 6.77 -0.42 4.24
CA VAL A 88 6.49 0.15 2.91
C VAL A 88 7.65 1.03 2.45
N GLU A 89 8.13 1.95 3.30
CA GLU A 89 9.27 2.82 2.96
C GLU A 89 10.53 2.03 2.66
N TYR A 90 10.89 1.06 3.49
CA TYR A 90 12.08 0.23 3.24
C TYR A 90 11.97 -0.56 1.94
N SER A 91 10.79 -1.10 1.63
CA SER A 91 10.54 -1.85 0.41
C SER A 91 10.60 -0.95 -0.81
N LEU A 92 9.94 0.22 -0.75
CA LEU A 92 9.96 1.21 -1.82
C LEU A 92 11.37 1.75 -2.08
N ASP A 93 12.12 2.07 -1.04
CA ASP A 93 13.52 2.50 -1.16
C ASP A 93 14.37 1.45 -1.89
N TYR A 94 14.17 0.18 -1.55
CA TYR A 94 14.93 -0.91 -2.15
C TYR A 94 14.56 -1.12 -3.62
N VAL A 95 13.27 -1.21 -3.96
CA VAL A 95 12.83 -1.44 -5.35
C VAL A 95 13.21 -0.27 -6.26
N LEU A 96 13.08 0.97 -5.79
CA LEU A 96 13.53 2.17 -6.51
C LEU A 96 15.04 2.18 -6.74
N LYS A 97 15.83 1.84 -5.71
CA LYS A 97 17.29 1.80 -5.79
C LYS A 97 17.79 0.72 -6.73
N LYS A 98 17.10 -0.43 -6.77
CA LYS A 98 17.51 -1.60 -7.55
C LYS A 98 16.88 -1.66 -8.94
N GLY A 99 15.89 -0.81 -9.23
CA GLY A 99 15.26 -0.71 -10.55
C GLY A 99 14.20 -1.78 -10.82
N TYR A 100 13.50 -2.27 -9.79
CA TYR A 100 12.35 -3.16 -9.97
C TYR A 100 11.11 -2.36 -10.39
N SER A 101 10.27 -2.92 -11.24
CA SER A 101 8.90 -2.42 -11.43
C SER A 101 8.05 -2.76 -10.21
N PHE A 102 7.11 -1.89 -9.84
CA PHE A 102 6.30 -2.10 -8.65
C PHE A 102 4.87 -1.54 -8.77
N ILE A 103 3.98 -2.13 -7.98
CA ILE A 103 2.66 -1.59 -7.63
C ILE A 103 2.72 -1.18 -6.15
N LEU A 104 2.32 0.04 -5.84
CA LEU A 104 2.23 0.55 -4.48
C LEU A 104 0.75 0.69 -4.10
N ASP A 105 0.23 -0.27 -3.32
CA ASP A 105 -1.14 -0.24 -2.76
C ASP A 105 -1.09 0.24 -1.31
N VAL A 106 -1.21 1.54 -1.15
CA VAL A 106 -1.23 2.21 0.15
C VAL A 106 -2.30 3.30 0.18
N THR A 107 -2.67 3.76 1.37
CA THR A 107 -3.53 4.94 1.48
C THR A 107 -2.82 6.15 0.89
N PHE A 108 -3.42 6.76 -0.13
CA PHE A 108 -2.87 7.93 -0.80
C PHE A 108 -2.97 9.15 0.12
N ALA A 109 -1.90 9.43 0.87
CA ALA A 109 -1.75 10.65 1.67
C ALA A 109 -0.98 11.69 0.85
N ILE A 110 -1.59 12.81 0.53
CA ILE A 110 -1.18 13.80 -0.48
C ILE A 110 0.34 14.04 -0.52
N GLY A 111 0.92 14.53 0.57
CA GLY A 111 2.34 14.91 0.59
C GLY A 111 3.28 13.75 0.31
N LYS A 112 3.04 12.60 0.95
CA LYS A 112 3.90 11.43 0.81
C LYS A 112 3.77 10.75 -0.55
N SER A 113 2.57 10.74 -1.11
CA SER A 113 2.33 10.15 -2.43
C SER A 113 2.99 10.96 -3.54
N ILE A 114 2.91 12.29 -3.48
CA ILE A 114 3.62 13.18 -4.41
C ILE A 114 5.13 12.93 -4.32
N GLU A 115 5.69 12.89 -3.10
CA GLU A 115 7.11 12.59 -2.90
C GLU A 115 7.52 11.25 -3.54
N ASN A 116 6.72 10.20 -3.34
CA ASN A 116 7.01 8.88 -3.90
C ASN A 116 6.91 8.84 -5.43
N ILE A 117 5.93 9.55 -6.01
CA ILE A 117 5.81 9.72 -7.46
C ILE A 117 7.04 10.45 -8.01
N GLU A 118 7.45 11.57 -7.40
CA GLU A 118 8.66 12.30 -7.80
C GLU A 118 9.93 11.44 -7.71
N ARG A 119 10.03 10.60 -6.68
CA ARG A 119 11.17 9.68 -6.51
C ARG A 119 11.24 8.65 -7.65
N ALA A 120 10.08 8.17 -8.14
CA ALA A 120 9.99 7.28 -9.29
C ALA A 120 10.35 8.02 -10.58
N LEU A 121 9.75 9.18 -10.83
CA LEU A 121 10.04 10.02 -12.01
C LEU A 121 11.52 10.40 -12.11
N LYS A 122 12.15 10.82 -11.00
CA LYS A 122 13.60 11.14 -10.94
C LYS A 122 14.52 9.95 -11.24
N ARG A 123 13.97 8.74 -11.32
CA ARG A 123 14.68 7.48 -11.65
C ARG A 123 14.23 6.86 -12.97
N ASP A 124 13.57 7.66 -13.82
CA ASP A 124 13.10 7.27 -15.16
C ASP A 124 12.11 6.10 -15.15
N TYR A 125 11.22 6.05 -14.16
CA TYR A 125 10.08 5.12 -14.16
C TYR A 125 8.96 5.65 -15.05
N LEU A 126 8.37 4.76 -15.87
CA LEU A 126 7.05 5.00 -16.42
C LEU A 126 6.05 4.95 -15.25
N THR A 127 5.52 6.11 -14.89
CA THR A 127 4.69 6.26 -13.70
C THR A 127 3.22 6.38 -14.08
N THR A 128 2.37 5.56 -13.46
CA THR A 128 0.91 5.56 -13.67
C THR A 128 0.20 5.58 -12.33
N ILE A 129 -0.86 6.36 -12.23
CA ILE A 129 -1.76 6.38 -11.08
C ILE A 129 -3.07 5.72 -11.50
N TYR A 130 -3.49 4.68 -10.78
CA TYR A 130 -4.81 4.07 -10.94
C TYR A 130 -5.72 4.58 -9.83
N TYR A 131 -6.64 5.46 -10.20
CA TYR A 131 -7.70 5.91 -9.30
C TYR A 131 -8.89 4.97 -9.39
N VAL A 132 -9.15 4.23 -8.32
CA VAL A 132 -10.29 3.32 -8.24
C VAL A 132 -11.45 4.02 -7.56
N PHE A 133 -12.48 4.35 -8.35
CA PHE A 133 -13.69 4.97 -7.86
C PHE A 133 -14.76 3.93 -7.57
N GLN A 134 -15.45 4.12 -6.44
CA GLN A 134 -16.67 3.38 -6.10
C GLN A 134 -17.67 4.38 -5.49
N ASP A 135 -18.96 4.12 -5.68
CA ASP A 135 -20.02 4.87 -4.98
C ASP A 135 -19.74 4.84 -3.46
N PRO A 136 -19.80 6.00 -2.77
CA PRO A 136 -19.41 6.08 -1.36
C PRO A 136 -20.25 5.20 -0.43
N VAL A 137 -21.53 4.98 -0.76
CA VAL A 137 -22.42 4.12 0.04
C VAL A 137 -22.01 2.64 -0.14
N ILE A 138 -21.72 2.26 -1.37
CA ILE A 138 -21.24 0.90 -1.69
C ILE A 138 -19.86 0.66 -1.04
N ALA A 139 -18.92 1.59 -1.21
CA ALA A 139 -17.59 1.52 -0.61
C ALA A 139 -17.66 1.43 0.93
N TRP A 140 -18.55 2.22 1.56
CA TRP A 140 -18.78 2.13 3.00
C TRP A 140 -19.32 0.77 3.43
N ASN A 141 -20.28 0.20 2.68
CA ASN A 141 -20.80 -1.13 2.97
C ASN A 141 -19.72 -2.20 2.85
N PHE A 142 -18.81 -2.10 1.88
CA PHE A 142 -17.67 -3.02 1.79
C PHE A 142 -16.72 -2.88 2.99
N THR A 143 -16.45 -1.66 3.48
CA THR A 143 -15.65 -1.50 4.70
C THR A 143 -16.32 -2.14 5.90
N LYS A 144 -17.64 -2.07 6.01
CA LYS A 144 -18.40 -2.72 7.08
C LYS A 144 -18.39 -4.25 6.97
N GLN A 145 -18.49 -4.78 5.77
CA GLN A 145 -18.37 -6.23 5.56
C GLN A 145 -16.97 -6.74 5.95
N ARG A 146 -15.90 -6.01 5.58
CA ARG A 146 -14.53 -6.34 6.00
C ARG A 146 -14.32 -6.22 7.51
N GLU A 147 -15.00 -5.31 8.18
CA GLU A 147 -14.99 -5.24 9.64
C GLU A 147 -15.56 -6.54 10.26
N ILE A 148 -16.63 -7.07 9.70
CA ILE A 148 -17.24 -8.31 10.18
C ILE A 148 -16.36 -9.53 9.87
N SER A 149 -15.81 -9.63 8.66
CA SER A 149 -15.06 -10.81 8.20
C SER A 149 -13.60 -10.82 8.67
N GLU A 150 -12.96 -9.65 8.77
CA GLU A 150 -11.53 -9.50 9.02
C GLU A 150 -11.23 -8.77 10.35
N GLY A 151 -12.27 -8.29 11.05
CA GLY A 151 -12.12 -7.48 12.27
C GLY A 151 -11.61 -6.05 12.03
N ARG A 152 -11.37 -5.65 10.79
CA ARG A 152 -10.75 -4.38 10.43
C ARG A 152 -11.73 -3.22 10.50
N HIS A 153 -11.71 -2.48 11.60
CA HIS A 153 -12.54 -1.30 11.79
C HIS A 153 -12.01 -0.06 11.06
N VAL A 154 -12.86 0.60 10.28
CA VAL A 154 -12.61 1.93 9.68
C VAL A 154 -13.59 2.93 10.29
N PRO A 155 -13.12 3.91 11.08
CA PRO A 155 -13.99 4.96 11.61
C PRO A 155 -14.66 5.75 10.46
N LYS A 156 -15.94 6.10 10.64
CA LYS A 156 -16.74 6.78 9.59
C LYS A 156 -16.13 8.12 9.16
N GLU A 157 -15.63 8.90 10.11
CA GLU A 157 -14.98 10.18 9.85
C GLU A 157 -13.73 10.00 8.99
N ARG A 158 -12.96 8.93 9.26
CA ARG A 158 -11.76 8.59 8.50
C ARG A 158 -12.11 8.13 7.08
N PHE A 159 -13.21 7.37 6.93
CA PHE A 159 -13.72 6.98 5.62
C PHE A 159 -14.10 8.21 4.79
N ILE A 160 -14.89 9.15 5.37
CA ILE A 160 -15.34 10.37 4.71
C ILE A 160 -14.14 11.23 4.29
N SER A 161 -13.19 11.46 5.20
CA SER A 161 -11.98 12.22 4.91
C SER A 161 -11.15 11.57 3.79
N ALA A 162 -10.97 10.26 3.82
CA ALA A 162 -10.23 9.53 2.79
C ALA A 162 -10.95 9.58 1.43
N PHE A 163 -12.29 9.50 1.42
CA PHE A 163 -13.07 9.60 0.20
C PHE A 163 -12.96 10.99 -0.45
N ILE A 164 -13.04 12.07 0.34
CA ILE A 164 -12.89 13.43 -0.15
C ILE A 164 -11.46 13.66 -0.64
N ASN A 165 -10.46 13.35 0.19
CA ASN A 165 -9.07 13.58 -0.13
C ASN A 165 -8.61 12.82 -1.38
N SER A 166 -9.03 11.57 -1.57
CA SER A 166 -8.67 10.79 -2.77
C SER A 166 -9.19 11.42 -4.07
N ARG A 167 -10.26 12.21 -4.02
CA ARG A 167 -10.81 12.93 -5.19
C ARG A 167 -10.12 14.27 -5.43
N GLU A 168 -9.65 14.91 -4.37
CA GLU A 168 -8.98 16.22 -4.47
C GLU A 168 -7.51 16.08 -4.90
N ASN A 169 -6.96 14.87 -4.84
CA ASN A 169 -5.56 14.58 -5.14
C ASN A 169 -5.28 14.26 -6.62
N ILE A 170 -6.35 14.20 -7.44
CA ILE A 170 -6.31 13.89 -8.87
C ILE A 170 -6.76 15.10 -9.68
#